data_e9061ebca862dc687e55c087e09a3690
#
_entry.id   e9061ebca862dc687e55c087e09a3690
#
_cell.length_a   1.000
_cell.length_b   1.000
_cell.length_c   1.000
_cell.angle_alpha   90.00
_cell.angle_beta   90.00
_cell.angle_gamma   90.00
#
_symmetry.space_group_name_H-M   'P 1'
#
loop_
_entity.id
_entity.type
_entity.pdbx_description
1 polymer ?
#
loop_
_entity_poly.entity_id
_entity_poly.type
_entity_poly.pdbx_seq_one_letter_code
_entity_poly.pdbx_strand_id
1 'polypeptide(L)'
;FIIPEYGFIISPQINKSTTKKPERTYRGEIYYIGDKKETVENENKELRINNHIIKIKSTSNDELVVINTSNFFVCDACGYAKVDEKHKEEGFIFDKDYHNTPYGRSCINKKLYRRTLGHKFKTDVAYISLSCYLEKEKALSVVYALLEGVSQYLGIERNDISGTLHYNRLDSGVWETNFILFDTVPGGAGHVRRIGEADEAQLKNMLMKSLEIVKQCHCGEDSNGDSACYSCLCNYYNQKHHDIIKRRYAVEFFENILYK
;
A
#
# COMPACT_ATOMS: atom_id res chain seq x y z
N PHE A 1 17.80 -0.40 -1.65
CA PHE A 1 17.21 -1.31 -2.66
C PHE A 1 17.79 -1.01 -4.03
N ILE A 2 17.66 -1.96 -4.95
CA ILE A 2 18.02 -1.77 -6.35
C ILE A 2 16.76 -1.90 -7.22
N ILE A 3 16.74 -1.15 -8.32
CA ILE A 3 15.71 -1.27 -9.34
C ILE A 3 16.29 -2.17 -10.42
N PRO A 4 15.72 -3.36 -10.69
CA PRO A 4 16.21 -4.22 -11.75
C PRO A 4 15.90 -3.60 -13.12
N GLU A 5 16.85 -3.70 -14.05
CA GLU A 5 16.64 -3.26 -15.44
C GLU A 5 15.61 -4.13 -16.19
N TYR A 6 15.39 -5.35 -15.70
CA TYR A 6 14.48 -6.33 -16.29
C TYR A 6 13.47 -6.78 -15.25
N GLY A 7 12.20 -6.84 -15.64
CA GLY A 7 11.15 -7.43 -14.81
C GLY A 7 11.34 -8.95 -14.71
N PHE A 8 11.20 -9.49 -13.50
CA PHE A 8 11.12 -10.94 -13.32
C PHE A 8 9.72 -11.41 -13.73
N ILE A 9 9.62 -12.15 -14.83
CA ILE A 9 8.42 -12.93 -15.10
C ILE A 9 8.50 -14.18 -14.24
N ILE A 10 7.79 -14.18 -13.12
CA ILE A 10 7.54 -15.40 -12.39
C ILE A 10 6.39 -16.10 -13.12
N SER A 11 6.72 -17.08 -13.98
CA SER A 11 5.72 -18.01 -14.48
C SER A 11 5.05 -18.65 -13.26
N PRO A 12 3.71 -18.56 -13.11
CA PRO A 12 3.03 -19.25 -12.04
C PRO A 12 3.27 -20.75 -12.27
N GLN A 13 4.08 -21.37 -11.44
CA GLN A 13 4.13 -22.83 -11.41
C GLN A 13 2.79 -23.29 -10.85
N ILE A 14 1.96 -23.82 -11.73
CA ILE A 14 0.73 -24.50 -11.32
C ILE A 14 1.18 -25.77 -10.61
N ASN A 15 1.28 -25.69 -9.29
CA ASN A 15 1.45 -26.86 -8.47
C ASN A 15 0.19 -27.72 -8.62
N LYS A 16 0.32 -28.91 -9.18
CA LYS A 16 -0.77 -29.89 -9.33
C LYS A 16 -1.32 -30.44 -8.00
N SER A 17 -0.83 -29.96 -6.86
CA SER A 17 -1.31 -30.32 -5.54
C SER A 17 -2.49 -29.44 -5.16
N THR A 18 -3.68 -29.99 -5.16
CA THR A 18 -4.95 -29.36 -4.82
C THR A 18 -5.11 -28.96 -3.35
N THR A 19 -4.12 -29.17 -2.49
CA THR A 19 -4.21 -28.99 -1.04
C THR A 19 -3.48 -27.77 -0.50
N LYS A 20 -2.65 -27.09 -1.28
CA LYS A 20 -2.01 -25.84 -0.85
C LYS A 20 -2.60 -24.66 -1.61
N LYS A 21 -3.12 -23.67 -0.86
CA LYS A 21 -3.45 -22.37 -1.44
C LYS A 21 -2.20 -21.82 -2.13
N PRO A 22 -2.32 -21.25 -3.35
CA PRO A 22 -1.18 -20.62 -4.01
C PRO A 22 -0.67 -19.49 -3.14
N GLU A 23 0.51 -19.64 -2.56
CA GLU A 23 1.19 -18.54 -1.89
C GLU A 23 1.69 -17.56 -2.96
N ARG A 24 1.45 -16.27 -2.76
CA ARG A 24 2.10 -15.26 -3.58
C ARG A 24 3.61 -15.36 -3.39
N THR A 25 4.32 -15.57 -4.47
CA THR A 25 5.78 -15.76 -4.46
C THR A 25 6.56 -14.48 -4.16
N TYR A 26 5.90 -13.31 -4.15
CA TYR A 26 6.53 -12.08 -3.70
C TYR A 26 5.57 -11.25 -2.85
N ARG A 27 6.11 -10.63 -1.83
CA ARG A 27 5.43 -9.70 -0.94
C ARG A 27 6.00 -8.31 -1.21
N GLY A 28 5.23 -7.47 -1.89
CA GLY A 28 5.58 -6.06 -2.09
C GLY A 28 4.89 -5.18 -1.06
N GLU A 29 5.59 -4.20 -0.53
CA GLU A 29 5.01 -3.08 0.22
C GLU A 29 5.15 -1.82 -0.60
N ILE A 30 4.10 -1.01 -0.63
CA ILE A 30 4.06 0.24 -1.37
C ILE A 30 4.33 1.37 -0.40
N TYR A 31 5.31 2.21 -0.75
CA TYR A 31 5.67 3.40 0.01
C TYR A 31 5.50 4.63 -0.85
N TYR A 32 5.01 5.69 -0.24
CA TYR A 32 4.97 7.00 -0.84
C TYR A 32 6.35 7.67 -0.72
N ILE A 33 6.87 8.17 -1.81
CA ILE A 33 8.15 8.90 -1.84
C ILE A 33 7.89 10.40 -2.01
N GLY A 34 6.90 10.76 -2.82
CA GLY A 34 6.66 12.12 -3.30
C GLY A 34 7.65 12.57 -4.37
N ASP A 35 7.22 13.42 -5.28
CA ASP A 35 8.14 14.07 -6.19
C ASP A 35 8.83 15.22 -5.44
N LYS A 36 10.18 15.18 -5.37
CA LYS A 36 10.99 16.23 -4.74
C LYS A 36 10.94 17.58 -5.47
N LYS A 37 10.43 17.59 -6.69
CA LYS A 37 10.07 18.80 -7.39
C LYS A 37 8.66 19.17 -6.92
N GLU A 38 8.58 20.02 -5.92
CA GLU A 38 7.35 20.75 -5.59
C GLU A 38 6.82 21.38 -6.87
N THR A 39 6.01 20.65 -7.59
CA THR A 39 5.08 21.29 -8.51
C THR A 39 4.08 21.99 -7.62
N VAL A 40 4.05 23.30 -7.71
CA VAL A 40 3.23 24.30 -6.99
C VAL A 40 1.71 24.08 -7.17
N GLU A 41 1.29 22.89 -7.53
CA GLU A 41 -0.09 22.56 -7.84
C GLU A 41 -0.68 21.72 -6.72
N ASN A 42 -1.46 22.36 -5.95
CA ASN A 42 -2.37 21.98 -4.88
C ASN A 42 -1.85 22.23 -3.46
N GLU A 43 -2.13 23.43 -2.96
CA GLU A 43 -2.10 23.76 -1.54
C GLU A 43 -2.93 22.74 -0.75
N ASN A 44 -2.45 22.38 0.44
CA ASN A 44 -3.21 21.55 1.35
C ASN A 44 -4.54 22.25 1.64
N LYS A 45 -5.65 21.64 1.26
CA LYS A 45 -6.97 22.11 1.58
C LYS A 45 -7.35 21.60 2.96
N GLU A 46 -7.71 22.49 3.86
CA GLU A 46 -8.22 22.14 5.19
C GLU A 46 -9.74 22.15 5.17
N LEU A 47 -10.32 21.00 5.50
CA LEU A 47 -11.76 20.81 5.60
C LEU A 47 -12.13 20.51 7.04
N ARG A 48 -13.26 21.03 7.50
CA ARG A 48 -13.73 20.81 8.86
C ARG A 48 -14.94 19.89 8.86
N ILE A 49 -14.79 18.75 9.55
CA ILE A 49 -15.91 17.84 9.81
C ILE A 49 -16.08 17.75 11.33
N ASN A 50 -17.16 18.32 11.84
CA ASN A 50 -17.40 18.52 13.28
C ASN A 50 -16.19 19.23 13.93
N ASN A 51 -15.57 18.60 14.92
CA ASN A 51 -14.41 19.16 15.63
C ASN A 51 -13.06 18.78 15.00
N HIS A 52 -13.06 18.05 13.88
CA HIS A 52 -11.84 17.54 13.25
C HIS A 52 -11.47 18.38 12.03
N ILE A 53 -10.20 18.78 11.96
CA ILE A 53 -9.60 19.37 10.76
C ILE A 53 -8.94 18.27 9.96
N ILE A 54 -9.37 18.09 8.73
CA ILE A 54 -8.84 17.10 7.79
C ILE A 54 -8.13 17.86 6.67
N LYS A 55 -6.85 17.57 6.50
CA LYS A 55 -6.05 18.10 5.40
C LYS A 55 -6.13 17.14 4.23
N ILE A 56 -6.49 17.65 3.07
CA ILE A 56 -6.51 16.89 1.84
C ILE A 56 -5.71 17.61 0.76
N LYS A 57 -5.07 16.84 -0.09
CA LYS A 57 -4.49 17.31 -1.35
C LYS A 57 -4.47 16.18 -2.36
N SER A 58 -4.36 16.51 -3.62
CA SER A 58 -4.04 15.54 -4.67
C SER A 58 -2.95 16.06 -5.57
N THR A 59 -2.16 15.17 -6.11
CA THR A 59 -1.09 15.46 -7.06
C THR A 59 -1.20 14.52 -8.25
N SER A 60 -0.90 15.05 -9.43
CA SER A 60 -0.80 14.24 -10.63
C SER A 60 0.61 13.70 -10.78
N ASN A 61 0.72 12.46 -11.24
CA ASN A 61 2.00 11.86 -11.63
C ASN A 61 3.06 11.85 -10.49
N ASP A 62 2.64 11.60 -9.27
CA ASP A 62 3.50 11.52 -8.10
C ASP A 62 4.20 10.16 -7.97
N GLU A 63 5.30 10.07 -7.22
CA GLU A 63 6.17 8.90 -7.19
C GLU A 63 5.90 8.00 -6.00
N LEU A 64 5.61 6.71 -6.29
CA LEU A 64 5.57 5.64 -5.32
C LEU A 64 6.62 4.58 -5.62
N VAL A 65 6.98 3.79 -4.61
CA VAL A 65 7.87 2.65 -4.74
C VAL A 65 7.24 1.39 -4.17
N VAL A 66 7.29 0.31 -4.93
CA VAL A 66 7.03 -1.05 -4.43
C VAL A 66 8.36 -1.64 -4.00
N ILE A 67 8.49 -2.04 -2.76
CA ILE A 67 9.68 -2.72 -2.22
C ILE A 67 9.30 -4.14 -1.87
N ASN A 68 10.05 -5.11 -2.40
CA ASN A 68 9.88 -6.51 -2.03
C ASN A 68 10.37 -6.71 -0.59
N THR A 69 9.57 -7.34 0.26
CA THR A 69 9.93 -7.62 1.65
C THR A 69 10.92 -8.77 1.80
N SER A 70 11.12 -9.58 0.74
CA SER A 70 12.16 -10.60 0.70
C SER A 70 13.48 -10.00 0.26
N ASN A 71 14.58 -10.48 0.86
CA ASN A 71 15.91 -10.16 0.37
C ASN A 71 16.35 -11.15 -0.71
N PHE A 72 17.23 -10.68 -1.57
CA PHE A 72 17.78 -11.46 -2.67
C PHE A 72 19.30 -11.38 -2.65
N PHE A 73 19.96 -12.44 -3.09
CA PHE A 73 21.36 -12.43 -3.44
C PHE A 73 21.48 -12.19 -4.94
N VAL A 74 22.09 -11.08 -5.33
CA VAL A 74 22.14 -10.60 -6.71
C VAL A 74 23.57 -10.54 -7.20
N CYS A 75 23.82 -10.97 -8.41
CA CYS A 75 25.09 -10.84 -9.10
C CYS A 75 25.17 -9.43 -9.74
N ASP A 76 26.09 -8.60 -9.27
CA ASP A 76 26.27 -7.24 -9.82
C ASP A 76 26.84 -7.25 -11.26
N ALA A 77 27.38 -8.38 -11.74
CA ALA A 77 27.95 -8.47 -13.07
C ALA A 77 26.89 -8.84 -14.15
N CYS A 78 25.84 -9.59 -13.81
CA CYS A 78 24.89 -10.06 -14.80
C CYS A 78 23.42 -9.95 -14.38
N GLY A 79 23.13 -9.50 -13.17
CA GLY A 79 21.77 -9.35 -12.68
C GLY A 79 21.08 -10.65 -12.24
N TYR A 80 21.76 -11.81 -12.29
CA TYR A 80 21.19 -13.03 -11.73
C TYR A 80 20.82 -12.83 -10.28
N ALA A 81 19.63 -13.30 -9.87
CA ALA A 81 19.15 -13.18 -8.51
C ALA A 81 18.54 -14.49 -8.00
N LYS A 82 18.73 -14.77 -6.72
CA LYS A 82 18.03 -15.82 -6.01
C LYS A 82 17.55 -15.35 -4.66
N VAL A 83 16.44 -15.90 -4.17
CA VAL A 83 15.84 -15.52 -2.90
C VAL A 83 16.77 -15.90 -1.74
N ASP A 84 16.85 -15.01 -0.74
CA ASP A 84 17.51 -15.31 0.54
C ASP A 84 16.58 -16.08 1.47
N GLU A 85 16.45 -17.40 1.24
CA GLU A 85 15.56 -18.25 2.02
C GLU A 85 16.00 -18.42 3.49
N LYS A 86 17.27 -18.18 3.77
CA LYS A 86 17.87 -18.42 5.11
C LYS A 86 18.00 -17.15 5.95
N HIS A 87 17.51 -16.02 5.46
CA HIS A 87 17.62 -14.72 6.12
C HIS A 87 19.01 -14.43 6.69
N LYS A 88 20.06 -14.72 5.91
CA LYS A 88 21.44 -14.55 6.34
C LYS A 88 21.73 -13.09 6.65
N GLU A 89 22.49 -12.84 7.71
CA GLU A 89 22.96 -11.49 8.06
C GLU A 89 24.10 -11.00 7.16
N GLU A 90 24.78 -11.90 6.47
CA GLU A 90 25.91 -11.58 5.60
C GLU A 90 25.49 -10.75 4.39
N GLY A 91 26.30 -9.72 4.10
CA GLY A 91 26.08 -8.81 2.96
C GLY A 91 26.33 -9.45 1.58
N PHE A 92 26.96 -10.62 1.53
CA PHE A 92 27.21 -11.38 0.30
C PHE A 92 27.37 -12.88 0.56
N ILE A 93 27.27 -13.67 -0.52
CA ILE A 93 27.59 -15.10 -0.54
C ILE A 93 28.42 -15.43 -1.77
N PHE A 94 29.13 -16.56 -1.71
CA PHE A 94 29.70 -17.19 -2.90
C PHE A 94 28.77 -18.32 -3.35
N ASP A 95 28.37 -18.30 -4.63
CA ASP A 95 27.64 -19.41 -5.23
C ASP A 95 28.58 -20.59 -5.47
N LYS A 96 28.10 -21.81 -5.20
CA LYS A 96 28.88 -23.02 -5.40
C LYS A 96 29.14 -23.27 -6.89
N ASP A 97 28.08 -23.02 -7.69
CA ASP A 97 28.11 -23.25 -9.14
C ASP A 97 28.05 -21.92 -9.89
N TYR A 98 28.46 -21.94 -11.16
CA TYR A 98 28.25 -20.84 -12.07
C TYR A 98 26.75 -20.73 -12.40
N HIS A 99 26.24 -19.50 -12.37
CA HIS A 99 24.87 -19.22 -12.81
C HIS A 99 24.86 -18.68 -14.25
N ASN A 100 23.70 -18.80 -14.88
CA ASN A 100 23.51 -18.24 -16.21
C ASN A 100 23.03 -16.78 -16.13
N THR A 101 23.54 -15.98 -17.06
CA THR A 101 23.00 -14.64 -17.31
C THR A 101 21.55 -14.73 -17.79
N PRO A 102 20.75 -13.66 -17.74
CA PRO A 102 19.40 -13.63 -18.31
C PRO A 102 19.35 -14.03 -19.78
N TYR A 103 20.48 -13.94 -20.51
CA TYR A 103 20.62 -14.32 -21.92
C TYR A 103 21.15 -15.75 -22.13
N GLY A 104 21.19 -16.58 -21.09
CA GLY A 104 21.59 -17.98 -21.16
C GLY A 104 23.09 -18.24 -21.25
N ARG A 105 23.95 -17.23 -21.11
CA ARG A 105 25.41 -17.39 -21.09
C ARG A 105 25.88 -17.65 -19.66
N SER A 106 26.90 -18.47 -19.47
CA SER A 106 27.51 -18.69 -18.15
C SER A 106 28.18 -17.40 -17.63
N CYS A 107 27.87 -17.05 -16.37
CA CYS A 107 28.55 -15.99 -15.67
C CYS A 107 29.69 -16.55 -14.83
N ILE A 108 30.88 -15.97 -14.96
CA ILE A 108 32.07 -16.39 -14.20
C ILE A 108 32.10 -15.82 -12.79
N ASN A 109 31.28 -14.81 -12.49
CA ASN A 109 31.22 -14.21 -11.17
C ASN A 109 30.43 -15.10 -10.22
N LYS A 110 31.06 -15.54 -9.14
CA LYS A 110 30.42 -16.35 -8.10
C LYS A 110 29.95 -15.55 -6.90
N LYS A 111 30.33 -14.28 -6.80
CA LYS A 111 29.96 -13.43 -5.67
C LYS A 111 28.60 -12.78 -5.91
N LEU A 112 27.66 -13.03 -4.99
CA LEU A 112 26.32 -12.46 -5.01
C LEU A 112 26.15 -11.58 -3.78
N TYR A 113 25.64 -10.38 -3.99
CA TYR A 113 25.41 -9.42 -2.93
C TYR A 113 23.95 -9.42 -2.48
N ARG A 114 23.72 -9.28 -1.19
CA ARG A 114 22.38 -9.16 -0.63
C ARG A 114 21.78 -7.81 -1.02
N ARG A 115 20.61 -7.86 -1.62
CA ARG A 115 19.87 -6.70 -2.14
C ARG A 115 18.38 -6.83 -1.83
N THR A 116 17.73 -5.69 -1.65
CA THR A 116 16.28 -5.58 -1.66
C THR A 116 15.85 -5.04 -3.02
N LEU A 117 14.92 -5.71 -3.67
CA LEU A 117 14.43 -5.30 -4.99
C LEU A 117 13.26 -4.33 -4.83
N GLY A 118 13.21 -3.31 -5.65
CA GLY A 118 12.13 -2.34 -5.69
C GLY A 118 11.80 -1.90 -7.10
N HIS A 119 10.61 -1.34 -7.27
CA HIS A 119 10.15 -0.75 -8.52
C HIS A 119 9.47 0.57 -8.22
N LYS A 120 9.84 1.62 -8.96
CA LYS A 120 9.21 2.93 -8.88
C LYS A 120 8.17 3.07 -9.97
N PHE A 121 7.07 3.71 -9.65
CA PHE A 121 6.05 4.08 -10.62
C PHE A 121 5.45 5.43 -10.26
N LYS A 122 4.89 6.10 -11.26
CA LYS A 122 4.19 7.37 -11.10
C LYS A 122 2.72 7.19 -11.39
N THR A 123 1.89 7.86 -10.58
CA THR A 123 0.43 7.83 -10.71
C THR A 123 -0.19 9.03 -10.02
N ASP A 124 -1.48 9.21 -10.15
CA ASP A 124 -2.22 10.21 -9.38
C ASP A 124 -2.34 9.76 -7.92
N VAL A 125 -2.15 10.71 -7.00
CA VAL A 125 -2.13 10.44 -5.56
C VAL A 125 -3.04 11.44 -4.83
N ALA A 126 -3.83 10.96 -3.90
CA ALA A 126 -4.54 11.77 -2.91
C ALA A 126 -3.97 11.52 -1.51
N TYR A 127 -3.83 12.59 -0.78
CA TYR A 127 -3.27 12.61 0.55
C TYR A 127 -4.34 13.10 1.53
N ILE A 128 -4.58 12.33 2.59
CA ILE A 128 -5.56 12.64 3.63
C ILE A 128 -4.88 12.54 4.98
N SER A 129 -4.90 13.63 5.76
CA SER A 129 -4.33 13.68 7.10
C SER A 129 -5.31 14.28 8.12
N LEU A 130 -5.27 13.74 9.32
CA LEU A 130 -6.03 14.24 10.47
C LEU A 130 -5.13 14.82 11.58
N SER A 131 -3.84 14.97 11.31
CA SER A 131 -2.85 15.44 12.29
C SER A 131 -2.82 14.61 13.58
N CYS A 132 -3.10 13.32 13.51
CA CYS A 132 -3.03 12.37 14.62
C CYS A 132 -2.22 11.13 14.27
N TYR A 133 -1.66 10.49 15.29
CA TYR A 133 -0.99 9.20 15.13
C TYR A 133 -1.95 8.06 15.33
N LEU A 134 -1.91 7.10 14.41
CA LEU A 134 -2.61 5.83 14.53
C LEU A 134 -1.60 4.68 14.44
N GLU A 135 -1.76 3.71 15.30
CA GLU A 135 -1.02 2.44 15.20
C GLU A 135 -1.31 1.75 13.85
N LYS A 136 -0.34 1.00 13.35
CA LYS A 136 -0.38 0.40 12.01
C LYS A 136 -1.67 -0.41 11.76
N GLU A 137 -2.11 -1.21 12.73
CA GLU A 137 -3.31 -2.05 12.59
C GLU A 137 -4.59 -1.21 12.42
N LYS A 138 -4.72 -0.15 13.23
CA LYS A 138 -5.84 0.80 13.15
C LYS A 138 -5.79 1.56 11.83
N ALA A 139 -4.63 2.10 11.48
CA ALA A 139 -4.45 2.88 10.26
C ALA A 139 -4.71 2.04 8.99
N LEU A 140 -4.27 0.77 8.95
CA LEU A 140 -4.58 -0.15 7.85
C LEU A 140 -6.07 -0.47 7.76
N SER A 141 -6.74 -0.68 8.88
CA SER A 141 -8.19 -0.91 8.90
C SER A 141 -8.95 0.30 8.35
N VAL A 142 -8.52 1.50 8.71
CA VAL A 142 -9.12 2.75 8.23
C VAL A 142 -8.85 2.95 6.73
N VAL A 143 -7.61 2.77 6.25
CA VAL A 143 -7.31 2.99 4.83
C VAL A 143 -8.08 2.02 3.93
N TYR A 144 -8.24 0.75 4.35
CA TYR A 144 -9.02 -0.21 3.55
C TYR A 144 -10.51 0.11 3.56
N ALA A 145 -11.07 0.58 4.66
CA ALA A 145 -12.45 1.06 4.71
C ALA A 145 -12.66 2.33 3.87
N LEU A 146 -11.69 3.27 3.91
CA LEU A 146 -11.71 4.45 3.03
C LEU A 146 -11.74 4.05 1.55
N LEU A 147 -10.90 3.10 1.15
CA LEU A 147 -10.86 2.63 -0.23
C LEU A 147 -12.20 2.05 -0.69
N GLU A 148 -12.87 1.26 0.16
CA GLU A 148 -14.20 0.73 -0.13
C GLU A 148 -15.25 1.86 -0.24
N GLY A 149 -15.28 2.77 0.73
CA GLY A 149 -16.24 3.87 0.76
C GLY A 149 -16.05 4.87 -0.36
N VAL A 150 -14.78 5.24 -0.64
CA VAL A 150 -14.44 6.17 -1.72
C VAL A 150 -14.75 5.58 -3.09
N SER A 151 -14.40 4.31 -3.36
CA SER A 151 -14.71 3.68 -4.64
C SER A 151 -16.22 3.62 -4.90
N GLN A 152 -17.02 3.28 -3.90
CA GLN A 152 -18.47 3.30 -4.02
C GLN A 152 -19.04 4.72 -4.21
N TYR A 153 -18.52 5.70 -3.46
CA TYR A 153 -18.96 7.10 -3.60
C TYR A 153 -18.63 7.67 -4.99
N LEU A 154 -17.45 7.35 -5.52
CA LEU A 154 -17.02 7.81 -6.83
C LEU A 154 -17.64 7.03 -8.01
N GLY A 155 -18.26 5.88 -7.73
CA GLY A 155 -18.83 5.00 -8.74
C GLY A 155 -17.78 4.33 -9.62
N ILE A 156 -16.65 3.93 -9.02
CA ILE A 156 -15.54 3.27 -9.70
C ILE A 156 -15.33 1.86 -9.15
N GLU A 157 -14.63 1.02 -9.90
CA GLU A 157 -14.25 -0.31 -9.42
C GLU A 157 -13.28 -0.20 -8.22
N ARG A 158 -13.44 -1.09 -7.22
CA ARG A 158 -12.58 -1.08 -6.03
C ARG A 158 -11.09 -1.22 -6.36
N ASN A 159 -10.78 -1.90 -7.47
CA ASN A 159 -9.42 -2.15 -7.92
C ASN A 159 -8.80 -1.00 -8.73
N ASP A 160 -9.57 0.02 -9.08
CA ASP A 160 -9.07 1.21 -9.78
C ASP A 160 -8.21 2.08 -8.88
N ILE A 161 -8.43 1.98 -7.55
CA ILE A 161 -7.67 2.70 -6.55
C ILE A 161 -7.06 1.76 -5.52
N SER A 162 -5.93 2.16 -4.97
CA SER A 162 -5.26 1.47 -3.87
C SER A 162 -4.76 2.49 -2.84
N GLY A 163 -4.22 1.99 -1.72
CA GLY A 163 -3.78 2.88 -0.66
C GLY A 163 -2.63 2.32 0.15
N THR A 164 -1.89 3.23 0.75
CA THR A 164 -0.80 2.94 1.68
C THR A 164 -0.77 3.98 2.80
N LEU A 165 0.06 3.76 3.79
CA LEU A 165 0.25 4.66 4.91
C LEU A 165 1.58 5.41 4.77
N HIS A 166 1.58 6.67 5.17
CA HIS A 166 2.78 7.46 5.29
C HIS A 166 2.83 8.14 6.66
N TYR A 167 3.92 7.95 7.38
CA TYR A 167 4.10 8.51 8.71
C TYR A 167 5.07 9.67 8.65
N ASN A 168 4.61 10.86 9.02
CA ASN A 168 5.42 12.06 9.13
C ASN A 168 5.69 12.39 10.58
N ARG A 169 6.84 13.02 10.83
CA ARG A 169 7.11 13.67 12.11
C ARG A 169 6.95 15.17 11.91
N LEU A 170 6.02 15.77 12.63
CA LEU A 170 5.79 17.20 12.62
C LEU A 170 6.94 17.94 13.33
N ASP A 171 7.10 19.24 13.08
CA ASP A 171 8.10 20.09 13.75
C ASP A 171 7.93 20.09 15.26
N SER A 172 6.71 19.91 15.74
CA SER A 172 6.37 19.71 17.16
C SER A 172 6.91 18.42 17.76
N GLY A 173 7.50 17.53 16.94
CA GLY A 173 7.97 16.20 17.35
C GLY A 173 6.90 15.10 17.40
N VAL A 174 5.65 15.45 17.19
CA VAL A 174 4.50 14.51 17.15
C VAL A 174 4.49 13.75 15.82
N TRP A 175 4.18 12.45 15.88
CA TRP A 175 3.97 11.65 14.68
C TRP A 175 2.55 11.83 14.16
N GLU A 176 2.43 11.87 12.86
CA GLU A 176 1.20 11.99 12.11
C GLU A 176 1.05 10.81 11.16
N THR A 177 -0.15 10.25 11.09
CA THR A 177 -0.49 9.18 10.13
C THR A 177 -1.23 9.79 8.95
N ASN A 178 -0.72 9.54 7.76
CA ASN A 178 -1.32 10.02 6.53
C ASN A 178 -1.79 8.85 5.69
N PHE A 179 -3.02 8.94 5.20
CA PHE A 179 -3.60 7.99 4.26
C PHE A 179 -3.27 8.44 2.85
N ILE A 180 -2.55 7.62 2.13
CA ILE A 180 -2.18 7.85 0.74
C ILE A 180 -3.02 6.95 -0.13
N LEU A 181 -3.95 7.53 -0.90
CA LEU A 181 -4.73 6.82 -1.90
C LEU A 181 -4.13 7.13 -3.27
N PHE A 182 -4.13 6.17 -4.17
CA PHE A 182 -3.54 6.35 -5.50
C PHE A 182 -4.26 5.50 -6.54
N ASP A 183 -4.23 5.98 -7.78
CA ASP A 183 -4.75 5.23 -8.93
C ASP A 183 -3.84 4.04 -9.23
N THR A 184 -4.42 2.86 -9.48
CA THR A 184 -3.63 1.64 -9.75
C THR A 184 -3.05 1.62 -11.15
N VAL A 185 -3.56 2.46 -12.04
CA VAL A 185 -3.09 2.60 -13.41
C VAL A 185 -1.83 3.48 -13.44
N PRO A 186 -0.73 3.02 -14.03
CA PRO A 186 0.46 3.86 -14.24
C PRO A 186 0.12 5.13 -15.02
N GLY A 187 0.59 6.27 -14.51
CA GLY A 187 0.27 7.58 -15.08
C GLY A 187 -1.01 8.21 -14.55
N GLY A 188 -1.80 7.46 -13.76
CA GLY A 188 -3.06 7.92 -13.17
C GLY A 188 -4.25 7.85 -14.11
N ALA A 189 -5.45 7.77 -13.54
CA ALA A 189 -6.75 7.81 -14.24
C ALA A 189 -7.63 8.98 -13.76
N GLY A 190 -7.12 9.77 -12.82
CA GLY A 190 -7.83 10.93 -12.26
C GLY A 190 -8.84 10.59 -11.16
N HIS A 191 -8.98 9.33 -10.78
CA HIS A 191 -9.97 8.94 -9.76
C HIS A 191 -9.68 9.58 -8.41
N VAL A 192 -8.46 9.43 -7.92
CA VAL A 192 -8.09 9.96 -6.60
C VAL A 192 -7.93 11.48 -6.59
N ARG A 193 -7.73 12.15 -7.74
CA ARG A 193 -7.72 13.63 -7.79
C ARG A 193 -9.04 14.23 -7.32
N ARG A 194 -10.16 13.56 -7.62
CA ARG A 194 -11.50 13.95 -7.15
C ARG A 194 -11.62 14.00 -5.62
N ILE A 195 -10.76 13.28 -4.89
CA ILE A 195 -10.70 13.34 -3.42
C ILE A 195 -10.06 14.66 -2.98
N GLY A 196 -8.92 15.04 -3.58
CA GLY A 196 -8.26 16.32 -3.25
C GLY A 196 -9.07 17.56 -3.64
N GLU A 197 -9.93 17.43 -4.64
CA GLU A 197 -10.85 18.49 -5.10
C GLU A 197 -12.13 18.57 -4.26
N ALA A 198 -12.44 17.57 -3.42
CA ALA A 198 -13.67 17.48 -2.67
C ALA A 198 -13.88 18.67 -1.72
N ASP A 199 -15.11 19.08 -1.56
CA ASP A 199 -15.56 19.99 -0.50
C ASP A 199 -15.86 19.21 0.81
N GLU A 200 -16.26 19.93 1.86
CA GLU A 200 -16.58 19.34 3.16
C GLU A 200 -17.74 18.34 3.08
N ALA A 201 -18.78 18.64 2.31
CA ALA A 201 -19.94 17.79 2.16
C ALA A 201 -19.58 16.50 1.40
N GLN A 202 -18.79 16.61 0.35
CA GLN A 202 -18.31 15.49 -0.44
C GLN A 202 -17.38 14.59 0.38
N LEU A 203 -16.42 15.16 1.11
CA LEU A 203 -15.54 14.40 1.99
C LEU A 203 -16.34 13.70 3.09
N LYS A 204 -17.28 14.40 3.72
CA LYS A 204 -18.17 13.83 4.73
C LYS A 204 -18.96 12.62 4.16
N ASN A 205 -19.47 12.73 2.94
CA ASN A 205 -20.19 11.63 2.30
C ASN A 205 -19.28 10.43 2.02
N MET A 206 -18.03 10.64 1.61
CA MET A 206 -17.03 9.56 1.44
C MET A 206 -16.79 8.83 2.78
N LEU A 207 -16.61 9.57 3.86
CA LEU A 207 -16.41 9.00 5.20
C LEU A 207 -17.67 8.29 5.72
N MET A 208 -18.86 8.86 5.47
CA MET A 208 -20.14 8.21 5.81
C MET A 208 -20.31 6.89 5.06
N LYS A 209 -19.97 6.87 3.77
CA LYS A 209 -20.04 5.65 2.96
C LYS A 209 -19.07 4.58 3.46
N SER A 210 -17.87 4.99 3.86
CA SER A 210 -16.89 4.09 4.49
C SER A 210 -17.42 3.50 5.80
N LEU A 211 -18.04 4.31 6.64
CA LEU A 211 -18.66 3.86 7.89
C LEU A 211 -19.84 2.92 7.63
N GLU A 212 -20.70 3.23 6.67
CA GLU A 212 -21.86 2.41 6.30
C GLU A 212 -21.43 0.98 5.96
N ILE A 213 -20.42 0.81 5.10
CA ILE A 213 -19.92 -0.51 4.68
C ILE A 213 -19.44 -1.34 5.87
N VAL A 214 -18.63 -0.73 6.76
CA VAL A 214 -18.11 -1.47 7.91
C VAL A 214 -19.18 -1.72 8.97
N LYS A 215 -20.20 -0.89 9.09
CA LYS A 215 -21.33 -1.12 10.01
C LYS A 215 -22.31 -2.17 9.53
N GLN A 216 -22.57 -2.25 8.24
CA GLN A 216 -23.46 -3.26 7.67
C GLN A 216 -22.87 -4.67 7.69
N CYS A 217 -21.57 -4.80 7.90
CA CYS A 217 -20.92 -6.10 7.99
C CYS A 217 -21.07 -6.71 9.40
N HIS A 218 -21.47 -7.98 9.44
CA HIS A 218 -21.70 -8.75 10.67
C HIS A 218 -20.52 -9.66 11.05
N CYS A 219 -19.39 -9.59 10.33
CA CYS A 219 -18.21 -10.40 10.68
C CYS A 219 -17.67 -10.03 12.06
N GLY A 220 -17.33 -11.04 12.87
CA GLY A 220 -16.76 -10.85 14.20
C GLY A 220 -17.73 -10.31 15.24
N GLU A 221 -19.03 -10.44 15.07
CA GLU A 221 -20.03 -10.02 16.08
C GLU A 221 -19.75 -10.64 17.45
N ASP A 222 -19.42 -11.93 17.50
CA ASP A 222 -19.07 -12.64 18.74
C ASP A 222 -17.78 -12.10 19.43
N SER A 223 -16.95 -11.37 18.69
CA SER A 223 -15.68 -10.79 19.14
C SER A 223 -15.65 -9.25 19.08
N ASN A 224 -16.79 -8.61 19.14
CA ASN A 224 -16.92 -7.14 19.07
C ASN A 224 -16.26 -6.49 17.82
N GLY A 225 -16.35 -7.18 16.69
CA GLY A 225 -15.76 -6.71 15.41
C GLY A 225 -14.24 -6.85 15.32
N ASP A 226 -13.62 -7.70 16.15
CA ASP A 226 -12.18 -8.00 16.16
C ASP A 226 -11.73 -8.86 14.97
N SER A 227 -12.46 -8.81 13.87
CA SER A 227 -12.13 -9.46 12.62
C SER A 227 -12.49 -8.59 11.43
N ALA A 228 -12.07 -9.00 10.25
CA ALA A 228 -12.47 -8.44 8.97
C ALA A 228 -12.75 -9.57 7.96
N CYS A 229 -13.59 -9.30 6.98
CA CYS A 229 -13.93 -10.25 5.93
C CYS A 229 -13.97 -9.60 4.54
N TYR A 230 -14.22 -10.40 3.52
CA TYR A 230 -14.30 -9.94 2.13
C TYR A 230 -15.53 -9.05 1.84
N SER A 231 -16.49 -8.99 2.77
CA SER A 231 -17.65 -8.07 2.66
C SER A 231 -17.38 -6.69 3.26
N CYS A 232 -16.22 -6.47 3.93
CA CYS A 232 -15.90 -5.18 4.54
C CYS A 232 -14.50 -4.65 4.22
N LEU A 233 -13.43 -5.32 4.64
CA LEU A 233 -12.07 -4.78 4.55
C LEU A 233 -11.11 -5.67 3.76
N CYS A 234 -11.36 -6.97 3.70
CA CYS A 234 -10.47 -7.92 3.06
C CYS A 234 -10.68 -7.93 1.54
N ASN A 235 -9.58 -8.01 0.82
CA ASN A 235 -9.59 -8.31 -0.62
C ASN A 235 -8.35 -9.12 -1.01
N TYR A 236 -8.27 -9.51 -2.28
CA TYR A 236 -7.15 -10.31 -2.77
C TYR A 236 -5.79 -9.61 -2.63
N TYR A 237 -5.74 -8.29 -2.73
CA TYR A 237 -4.48 -7.53 -2.73
C TYR A 237 -3.95 -7.21 -1.34
N ASN A 238 -4.79 -7.27 -0.31
CA ASN A 238 -4.40 -6.98 1.08
C ASN A 238 -4.27 -8.22 1.97
N GLN A 239 -4.20 -9.42 1.40
CA GLN A 239 -4.14 -10.70 2.14
C GLN A 239 -3.07 -10.73 3.24
N LYS A 240 -1.94 -10.05 3.02
CA LYS A 240 -0.84 -9.95 3.99
C LYS A 240 -1.22 -9.23 5.29
N HIS A 241 -2.35 -8.54 5.30
CA HIS A 241 -2.84 -7.76 6.43
C HIS A 241 -4.12 -8.31 7.05
N HIS A 242 -4.68 -9.43 6.53
CA HIS A 242 -5.94 -9.98 7.02
C HIS A 242 -5.91 -10.33 8.51
N ASP A 243 -4.75 -10.72 9.04
CA ASP A 243 -4.60 -11.10 10.46
C ASP A 243 -4.58 -9.90 11.42
N ILE A 244 -4.35 -8.68 10.90
CA ILE A 244 -4.16 -7.48 11.73
C ILE A 244 -5.25 -6.43 11.54
N ILE A 245 -5.96 -6.44 10.40
CA ILE A 245 -7.06 -5.48 10.16
C ILE A 245 -8.32 -5.93 10.89
N LYS A 246 -9.01 -4.97 11.50
CA LYS A 246 -10.20 -5.21 12.31
C LYS A 246 -11.29 -4.21 11.98
N ARG A 247 -12.51 -4.72 11.76
CA ARG A 247 -13.68 -3.89 11.42
C ARG A 247 -13.94 -2.82 12.48
N ARG A 248 -13.85 -3.16 13.77
CA ARG A 248 -14.10 -2.22 14.87
C ARG A 248 -13.21 -0.98 14.82
N TYR A 249 -11.95 -1.10 14.41
CA TYR A 249 -11.04 0.05 14.33
C TYR A 249 -11.50 1.10 13.31
N ALA A 250 -12.03 0.64 12.19
CA ALA A 250 -12.59 1.53 11.18
C ALA A 250 -13.90 2.17 11.68
N VAL A 251 -14.78 1.38 12.32
CA VAL A 251 -16.03 1.90 12.92
C VAL A 251 -15.72 3.00 13.94
N GLU A 252 -14.88 2.71 14.94
CA GLU A 252 -14.50 3.65 15.99
C GLU A 252 -13.92 4.96 15.42
N PHE A 253 -13.06 4.84 14.42
CA PHE A 253 -12.43 5.98 13.77
C PHE A 253 -13.43 6.88 13.08
N PHE A 254 -14.27 6.33 12.20
CA PHE A 254 -15.24 7.13 11.45
C PHE A 254 -16.35 7.69 12.35
N GLU A 255 -16.80 6.95 13.36
CA GLU A 255 -17.78 7.47 14.34
C GLU A 255 -17.22 8.65 15.12
N ASN A 256 -15.95 8.60 15.50
CA ASN A 256 -15.31 9.71 16.19
C ASN A 256 -15.30 10.97 15.33
N ILE A 257 -14.97 10.85 14.03
CA ILE A 257 -14.91 12.00 13.13
C ILE A 257 -16.31 12.52 12.77
N LEU A 258 -17.25 11.62 12.54
CA LEU A 258 -18.56 11.99 12.01
C LEU A 258 -19.56 12.41 13.06
N TYR A 259 -19.37 12.06 14.35
CA TYR A 259 -20.40 12.26 15.38
C TYR A 259 -19.88 12.88 16.69
N LYS A 260 -18.57 13.07 16.83
CA LYS A 260 -17.97 13.75 18.00
C LYS A 260 -17.26 15.02 17.59
#